data_24065b56a3204d61afa99aec571255db
#
_entry.id   24065b56a3204d61afa99aec571255db
#
_cell.length_a   1.000
_cell.length_b   1.000
_cell.length_c   1.000
_cell.angle_alpha   90.00
_cell.angle_beta   90.00
_cell.angle_gamma   90.00
#
_symmetry.space_group_name_H-M   'P 1'
#
loop_
_entity.id
_entity.type
_entity.pdbx_description
1 polymer ?
#
loop_
_entity_poly.entity_id
_entity_poly.type
_entity_poly.pdbx_seq_one_letter_code
_entity_poly.pdbx_strand_id
1 'polypeptide(L)'
;SSDVCSSDLAAKKSGLTEEAIAASENQRSGSLIYSLYMMGNTMPLADQVYILQSNVIKELASQGPCVILGRCGDYVLRERPNVLRTFVYAPVADRVGRAKVRPDAKEMPDRMWESQLAKHDRARASYYNYYTENRWGEAKNYDLCLNAALGLDTCADLIVDAAKAMNK
;
A
#
# COMPACT_ATOMS: atom_id res chain seq x y z
N SER A 1 -4.39 -11.42 -14.75
CA SER A 1 -4.44 -10.87 -13.39
C SER A 1 -5.15 -9.53 -13.47
N SER A 2 -6.25 -9.38 -12.77
CA SER A 2 -6.92 -8.09 -12.68
C SER A 2 -6.16 -7.24 -11.69
N ASP A 3 -5.44 -6.23 -12.18
CA ASP A 3 -4.85 -5.17 -11.36
C ASP A 3 -5.98 -4.27 -10.82
N VAL A 4 -6.80 -4.81 -9.94
CA VAL A 4 -7.84 -4.04 -9.29
C VAL A 4 -7.23 -3.39 -8.06
N CYS A 5 -7.09 -2.07 -8.10
CA CYS A 5 -6.65 -1.32 -6.92
C CYS A 5 -7.71 -1.45 -5.82
N SER A 6 -7.28 -1.83 -4.61
CA SER A 6 -8.19 -1.97 -3.47
C SER A 6 -8.93 -0.66 -3.13
N SER A 7 -8.36 0.51 -3.47
CA SER A 7 -9.00 1.81 -3.33
C SER A 7 -10.20 1.99 -4.26
N ASP A 8 -10.12 1.54 -5.52
CA ASP A 8 -11.19 1.67 -6.52
C ASP A 8 -12.42 0.84 -6.12
N LEU A 9 -12.18 -0.36 -5.57
CA LEU A 9 -13.24 -1.22 -5.06
C LEU A 9 -13.84 -0.67 -3.75
N ALA A 10 -13.00 -0.09 -2.89
CA ALA A 10 -13.46 0.57 -1.67
C ALA A 10 -14.36 1.77 -2.01
N ALA A 11 -14.00 2.59 -3.02
CA ALA A 11 -14.82 3.69 -3.50
C ALA A 11 -16.19 3.21 -4.01
N LYS A 12 -16.21 2.17 -4.83
CA LYS A 12 -17.46 1.59 -5.36
C LYS A 12 -18.38 1.03 -4.26
N LYS A 13 -17.82 0.40 -3.23
CA LYS A 13 -18.61 -0.22 -2.14
C LYS A 13 -19.09 0.78 -1.09
N SER A 14 -18.35 1.86 -0.86
CA SER A 14 -18.69 2.84 0.18
C SER A 14 -19.53 4.01 -0.32
N GLY A 15 -19.61 4.23 -1.64
CA GLY A 15 -20.16 5.45 -2.22
C GLY A 15 -19.31 6.71 -1.97
N LEU A 16 -18.10 6.55 -1.41
CA LEU A 16 -17.12 7.62 -1.25
C LEU A 16 -16.37 7.82 -2.57
N THR A 17 -16.00 9.06 -2.89
CA THR A 17 -15.18 9.33 -4.07
C THR A 17 -13.74 8.83 -3.84
N GLU A 18 -13.06 8.43 -4.91
CA GLU A 18 -11.63 8.04 -4.85
C GLU A 18 -10.77 9.15 -4.25
N GLU A 19 -11.10 10.41 -4.53
CA GLU A 19 -10.44 11.58 -3.98
C GLU A 19 -10.62 11.70 -2.45
N ALA A 20 -11.81 11.40 -1.92
CA ALA A 20 -12.07 11.40 -0.49
C ALA A 20 -11.27 10.29 0.23
N ILE A 21 -11.16 9.12 -0.39
CA ILE A 21 -10.36 8.01 0.13
C ILE A 21 -8.87 8.37 0.11
N ALA A 22 -8.35 8.87 -1.01
CA ALA A 22 -6.97 9.31 -1.13
C ALA A 22 -6.62 10.46 -0.16
N ALA A 23 -7.54 11.40 0.03
CA ALA A 23 -7.38 12.50 0.99
C ALA A 23 -7.34 11.99 2.43
N SER A 24 -8.18 11.02 2.81
CA SER A 24 -8.19 10.43 4.15
C SER A 24 -6.89 9.68 4.49
N GLU A 25 -6.24 9.11 3.48
CA GLU A 25 -4.97 8.40 3.62
C GLU A 25 -3.76 9.33 3.77
N ASN A 26 -3.83 10.53 3.19
CA ASN A 26 -2.73 11.51 3.17
C ASN A 26 -2.86 12.62 4.23
N GLN A 27 -4.02 12.81 4.82
CA GLN A 27 -4.27 13.93 5.73
C GLN A 27 -4.74 13.49 7.12
N ARG A 28 -3.92 13.78 8.11
CA ARG A 28 -4.32 14.01 9.51
C ARG A 28 -4.88 15.43 9.71
N SER A 29 -5.46 16.09 8.72
CA SER A 29 -5.94 17.45 8.88
C SER A 29 -7.45 17.61 8.60
N GLY A 30 -8.03 17.95 9.51
CA GLY A 30 -9.20 18.24 10.31
C GLY A 30 -10.30 19.09 9.69
N SER A 31 -10.61 19.21 8.44
CA SER A 31 -11.76 20.05 8.03
C SER A 31 -12.95 19.25 7.49
N LEU A 32 -12.75 18.28 6.64
CA LEU A 32 -13.85 17.42 6.15
C LEU A 32 -14.19 16.32 7.14
N ILE A 33 -13.18 15.81 7.86
CA ILE A 33 -13.35 14.82 8.93
C ILE A 33 -14.23 15.37 10.06
N TYR A 34 -14.08 16.65 10.39
CA TYR A 34 -14.90 17.30 11.42
C TYR A 34 -16.40 17.36 11.03
N SER A 35 -16.69 17.58 9.76
CA SER A 35 -18.09 17.61 9.28
C SER A 35 -18.75 16.22 9.31
N LEU A 36 -18.02 15.17 8.98
CA LEU A 36 -18.49 13.78 9.06
C LEU A 36 -18.60 13.28 10.51
N TYR A 37 -17.69 13.73 11.39
CA TYR A 37 -17.74 13.47 12.83
C TYR A 37 -19.00 14.04 13.47
N MET A 38 -19.43 15.24 13.03
CA MET A 38 -20.66 15.91 13.53
C MET A 38 -21.95 15.25 13.02
N MET A 39 -21.92 14.35 12.04
CA MET A 39 -23.08 13.58 11.57
C MET A 39 -23.38 12.31 12.38
N GLY A 40 -22.78 12.15 13.57
CA GLY A 40 -23.13 11.08 14.50
C GLY A 40 -22.36 9.76 14.30
N ASN A 41 -21.35 9.74 13.46
CA ASN A 41 -20.46 8.58 13.31
C ASN A 41 -19.26 8.75 14.25
N THR A 42 -19.12 7.90 15.24
CA THR A 42 -18.11 8.00 16.32
C THR A 42 -16.70 7.63 15.87
N MET A 43 -16.53 7.06 14.66
CA MET A 43 -15.25 6.56 14.15
C MET A 43 -14.64 7.54 13.13
N PRO A 44 -13.33 7.89 13.23
CA PRO A 44 -12.64 8.70 12.24
C PRO A 44 -12.76 8.13 10.82
N LEU A 45 -12.88 9.00 9.80
CA LEU A 45 -13.00 8.57 8.41
C LEU A 45 -11.85 7.67 7.96
N ALA A 46 -10.61 7.97 8.39
CA ALA A 46 -9.43 7.16 8.07
C ALA A 46 -9.58 5.71 8.56
N ASP A 47 -10.15 5.51 9.75
CA ASP A 47 -10.37 4.18 10.32
C ASP A 47 -11.49 3.43 9.59
N GLN A 48 -12.56 4.15 9.20
CA GLN A 48 -13.61 3.57 8.36
C GLN A 48 -13.08 3.11 7.01
N VAL A 49 -12.22 3.92 6.37
CA VAL A 49 -11.56 3.57 5.11
C VAL A 49 -10.66 2.35 5.28
N TYR A 50 -9.87 2.29 6.37
CA TYR A 50 -9.03 1.12 6.64
C TYR A 50 -9.85 -0.16 6.80
N ILE A 51 -10.94 -0.13 7.57
CA ILE A 51 -11.82 -1.30 7.75
C ILE A 51 -12.42 -1.73 6.42
N LEU A 52 -12.92 -0.79 5.62
CA LEU A 52 -13.49 -1.06 4.31
C LEU A 52 -12.48 -1.71 3.37
N GLN A 53 -11.26 -1.14 3.27
CA GLN A 53 -10.18 -1.68 2.46
C GLN A 53 -9.77 -3.09 2.94
N SER A 54 -9.70 -3.30 4.26
CA SER A 54 -9.40 -4.62 4.83
C SER A 54 -10.44 -5.67 4.43
N ASN A 55 -11.72 -5.32 4.42
CA ASN A 55 -12.79 -6.21 3.99
C ASN A 55 -12.70 -6.54 2.49
N VAL A 56 -12.41 -5.53 1.66
CA VAL A 56 -12.18 -5.72 0.22
C VAL A 56 -10.99 -6.63 -0.03
N ILE A 57 -9.87 -6.44 0.68
CA ILE A 57 -8.68 -7.29 0.57
C ILE A 57 -9.01 -8.76 0.93
N LYS A 58 -9.73 -8.99 2.03
CA LYS A 58 -10.14 -10.34 2.44
C LYS A 58 -11.04 -11.00 1.41
N GLU A 59 -11.98 -10.24 0.85
CA GLU A 59 -12.89 -10.72 -0.19
C GLU A 59 -12.14 -11.10 -1.46
N LEU A 60 -11.27 -10.22 -1.98
CA LEU A 60 -10.45 -10.52 -3.17
C LEU A 60 -9.59 -11.77 -2.97
N ALA A 61 -8.95 -11.88 -1.82
CA ALA A 61 -8.15 -13.04 -1.49
C ALA A 61 -8.98 -14.34 -1.38
N SER A 62 -10.28 -14.27 -1.11
CA SER A 62 -11.17 -15.43 -1.06
C SER A 62 -11.64 -15.91 -2.44
N GLN A 63 -11.62 -15.03 -3.44
CA GLN A 63 -12.09 -15.32 -4.78
C GLN A 63 -11.05 -16.06 -5.65
N GLY A 64 -9.77 -16.05 -5.27
CA GLY A 64 -8.71 -16.75 -5.98
C GLY A 64 -7.35 -16.08 -5.88
N PRO A 65 -6.36 -16.52 -6.66
CA PRO A 65 -5.03 -15.94 -6.68
C PRO A 65 -5.06 -14.47 -7.09
N CYS A 66 -4.45 -13.61 -6.29
CA CYS A 66 -4.40 -12.16 -6.53
C CYS A 66 -3.09 -11.56 -6.03
N VAL A 67 -2.74 -10.39 -6.58
CA VAL A 67 -1.62 -9.57 -6.10
C VAL A 67 -2.20 -8.32 -5.46
N ILE A 68 -1.83 -8.07 -4.20
CA ILE A 68 -2.30 -6.93 -3.41
C ILE A 68 -1.12 -6.00 -3.13
N LEU A 69 -1.27 -4.72 -3.49
CA LEU A 69 -0.22 -3.72 -3.32
C LEU A 69 -0.53 -2.79 -2.14
N GLY A 70 0.31 -2.85 -1.11
CA GLY A 70 0.22 -1.98 0.05
C GLY A 70 -1.03 -2.19 0.91
N ARG A 71 -1.56 -1.12 1.52
CA ARG A 71 -2.80 -1.11 2.35
C ARG A 71 -2.77 -2.09 3.52
N CYS A 72 -1.59 -2.35 4.07
CA CYS A 72 -1.39 -3.36 5.12
C CYS A 72 -1.91 -4.76 4.73
N GLY A 73 -1.90 -5.09 3.42
CA GLY A 73 -2.42 -6.37 2.92
C GLY A 73 -1.74 -7.59 3.55
N ASP A 74 -0.44 -7.49 3.79
CA ASP A 74 0.36 -8.47 4.53
C ASP A 74 -0.17 -8.73 5.95
N TYR A 75 -0.55 -7.68 6.68
CA TYR A 75 -1.10 -7.77 8.02
C TYR A 75 -2.58 -8.20 8.02
N VAL A 76 -3.37 -7.67 7.09
CA VAL A 76 -4.80 -8.02 6.94
C VAL A 76 -4.98 -9.51 6.66
N LEU A 77 -4.06 -10.11 5.90
CA LEU A 77 -4.08 -11.52 5.51
C LEU A 77 -3.13 -12.41 6.32
N ARG A 78 -2.58 -11.92 7.44
CA ARG A 78 -1.53 -12.62 8.23
C ARG A 78 -1.91 -14.01 8.70
N GLU A 79 -3.20 -14.25 8.93
CA GLU A 79 -3.72 -15.55 9.41
C GLU A 79 -4.13 -16.48 8.26
N ARG A 80 -4.07 -15.99 7.02
CA ARG A 80 -4.45 -16.78 5.86
C ARG A 80 -3.25 -17.61 5.38
N PRO A 81 -3.43 -18.91 5.10
CA PRO A 81 -2.40 -19.72 4.48
C PRO A 81 -2.13 -19.25 3.02
N ASN A 82 -0.99 -19.61 2.49
CA ASN A 82 -0.59 -19.35 1.11
C ASN A 82 -0.56 -17.84 0.74
N VAL A 83 -0.11 -17.00 1.67
CA VAL A 83 0.13 -15.56 1.45
C VAL A 83 1.63 -15.30 1.49
N LEU A 84 2.22 -14.96 0.35
CA LEU A 84 3.61 -14.51 0.27
C LEU A 84 3.69 -13.02 0.55
N ARG A 85 4.25 -12.65 1.70
CA ARG A 85 4.47 -11.26 2.11
C ARG A 85 5.81 -10.79 1.58
N THR A 86 5.75 -9.83 0.65
CA THR A 86 6.97 -9.34 -0.02
C THR A 86 7.17 -7.85 0.22
N PHE A 87 8.38 -7.47 0.60
CA PHE A 87 8.82 -6.08 0.69
C PHE A 87 9.85 -5.78 -0.40
N VAL A 88 9.53 -4.78 -1.24
CA VAL A 88 10.44 -4.34 -2.31
C VAL A 88 10.99 -2.97 -1.97
N TYR A 89 12.31 -2.85 -1.97
CA TYR A 89 13.02 -1.59 -1.74
C TYR A 89 14.04 -1.32 -2.86
N ALA A 90 14.58 -0.12 -2.91
CA ALA A 90 15.67 0.22 -3.81
C ALA A 90 16.47 1.42 -3.29
N PRO A 91 17.73 1.60 -3.72
CA PRO A 91 18.50 2.80 -3.48
C PRO A 91 17.76 4.06 -3.95
N VAL A 92 17.94 5.17 -3.24
CA VAL A 92 17.22 6.42 -3.52
C VAL A 92 17.48 6.90 -4.95
N ALA A 93 18.72 6.78 -5.45
CA ALA A 93 19.08 7.18 -6.81
C ALA A 93 18.26 6.43 -7.87
N ASP A 94 18.10 5.11 -7.73
CA ASP A 94 17.31 4.29 -8.66
C ASP A 94 15.83 4.66 -8.61
N ARG A 95 15.34 4.97 -7.42
CA ARG A 95 13.95 5.42 -7.21
C ARG A 95 13.69 6.78 -7.83
N VAL A 96 14.64 7.72 -7.72
CA VAL A 96 14.59 9.03 -8.38
C VAL A 96 14.60 8.84 -9.91
N GLY A 97 15.50 7.99 -10.42
CA GLY A 97 15.54 7.69 -11.86
C GLY A 97 14.21 7.19 -12.40
N ARG A 98 13.58 6.23 -11.70
CA ARG A 98 12.25 5.72 -12.08
C ARG A 98 11.13 6.76 -11.95
N ALA A 99 11.20 7.62 -10.93
CA ALA A 99 10.19 8.65 -10.74
C ALA A 99 10.19 9.69 -11.86
N LYS A 100 11.36 10.06 -12.37
CA LYS A 100 11.54 11.04 -13.44
C LYS A 100 10.96 10.62 -14.80
N VAL A 101 10.94 9.33 -15.09
CA VAL A 101 10.45 8.79 -16.38
C VAL A 101 8.95 8.48 -16.39
N ARG A 102 8.25 8.74 -15.30
CA ARG A 102 6.80 8.56 -15.25
C ARG A 102 6.09 9.60 -16.12
N PRO A 103 4.94 9.24 -16.72
CA PRO A 103 4.18 10.18 -17.56
C PRO A 103 3.70 11.45 -16.83
N ASP A 104 3.49 11.34 -15.53
CA ASP A 104 3.03 12.43 -14.64
C ASP A 104 4.18 13.17 -13.94
N ALA A 105 5.43 12.85 -14.31
CA ALA A 105 6.61 13.46 -13.68
C ALA A 105 6.72 14.96 -14.01
N LYS A 106 6.94 15.75 -12.96
CA LYS A 106 7.22 17.19 -13.10
C LYS A 106 8.72 17.41 -13.12
N GLU A 107 9.20 18.31 -13.97
CA GLU A 107 10.61 18.70 -13.94
C GLU A 107 10.94 19.37 -12.59
N MET A 108 11.92 18.82 -11.89
CA MET A 108 12.42 19.36 -10.63
C MET A 108 13.84 18.84 -10.33
N PRO A 109 14.62 19.57 -9.49
CA PRO A 109 15.94 19.12 -9.06
C PRO A 109 15.89 17.78 -8.27
N ASP A 110 16.95 16.97 -8.37
CA ASP A 110 17.03 15.65 -7.75
C ASP A 110 16.75 15.67 -6.25
N ARG A 111 17.28 16.65 -5.52
CA ARG A 111 17.02 16.84 -4.08
C ARG A 111 15.53 16.98 -3.74
N MET A 112 14.73 17.52 -4.66
CA MET A 112 13.29 17.62 -4.47
C MET A 112 12.62 16.27 -4.66
N TRP A 113 13.08 15.48 -5.63
CA TRP A 113 12.64 14.08 -5.79
C TRP A 113 12.94 13.26 -4.57
N GLU A 114 14.17 13.35 -4.03
CA GLU A 114 14.56 12.65 -2.79
C GLU A 114 13.67 13.05 -1.61
N SER A 115 13.42 14.35 -1.45
CA SER A 115 12.54 14.85 -0.39
C SER A 115 11.10 14.33 -0.53
N GLN A 116 10.57 14.31 -1.75
CA GLN A 116 9.22 13.76 -2.00
C GLN A 116 9.16 12.26 -1.73
N LEU A 117 10.14 11.48 -2.20
CA LEU A 117 10.20 10.05 -1.93
C LEU A 117 10.26 9.77 -0.43
N ALA A 118 11.10 10.50 0.30
CA ALA A 118 11.18 10.38 1.76
C ALA A 118 9.87 10.77 2.47
N LYS A 119 9.15 11.78 1.96
CA LYS A 119 7.82 12.15 2.47
C LYS A 119 6.81 11.03 2.26
N HIS A 120 6.78 10.43 1.07
CA HIS A 120 5.90 9.31 0.77
C HIS A 120 6.21 8.08 1.62
N ASP A 121 7.50 7.78 1.86
CA ASP A 121 7.88 6.66 2.70
C ASP A 121 7.49 6.90 4.17
N ARG A 122 7.68 8.11 4.69
CA ARG A 122 7.19 8.46 6.04
C ARG A 122 5.68 8.31 6.16
N ALA A 123 4.92 8.72 5.14
CA ALA A 123 3.47 8.56 5.13
C ALA A 123 3.07 7.08 5.14
N ARG A 124 3.72 6.24 4.32
CA ARG A 124 3.49 4.77 4.31
C ARG A 124 3.84 4.14 5.65
N ALA A 125 4.99 4.49 6.21
CA ALA A 125 5.41 3.99 7.51
C ALA A 125 4.44 4.41 8.62
N SER A 126 4.01 5.68 8.65
CA SER A 126 3.02 6.15 9.63
C SER A 126 1.70 5.41 9.52
N TYR A 127 1.20 5.21 8.31
CA TYR A 127 -0.04 4.46 8.06
C TYR A 127 0.09 3.01 8.52
N TYR A 128 1.14 2.33 8.10
CA TYR A 128 1.37 0.92 8.44
C TYR A 128 1.54 0.72 9.95
N ASN A 129 2.40 1.52 10.57
CA ASN A 129 2.68 1.42 12.01
C ASN A 129 1.46 1.78 12.89
N TYR A 130 0.52 2.58 12.36
CA TYR A 130 -0.70 2.94 13.08
C TYR A 130 -1.72 1.79 13.07
N TYR A 131 -1.90 1.14 11.90
CA TYR A 131 -2.92 0.10 11.72
C TYR A 131 -2.43 -1.31 11.99
N THR A 132 -1.14 -1.49 12.24
CA THR A 132 -0.54 -2.79 12.54
C THR A 132 0.31 -2.73 13.80
N GLU A 133 0.60 -3.87 14.39
CA GLU A 133 1.54 -3.99 15.52
C GLU A 133 3.00 -4.05 15.07
N ASN A 134 3.23 -3.92 13.76
CA ASN A 134 4.52 -4.10 13.10
C ASN A 134 5.13 -2.76 12.71
N ARG A 135 6.45 -2.75 12.45
CA ARG A 135 7.14 -1.62 11.84
C ARG A 135 7.26 -1.82 10.32
N TRP A 136 6.91 -0.79 9.57
CA TRP A 136 7.04 -0.81 8.11
C TRP A 136 8.48 -1.04 7.65
N GLY A 137 8.68 -2.01 6.73
CA GLY A 137 10.00 -2.33 6.17
C GLY A 137 10.89 -3.17 7.09
N GLU A 138 10.44 -3.61 8.25
CA GLU A 138 11.19 -4.51 9.11
C GLU A 138 11.16 -5.92 8.56
N ALA A 139 12.33 -6.46 8.20
CA ALA A 139 12.47 -7.70 7.44
C ALA A 139 11.72 -8.90 8.03
N LYS A 140 11.62 -8.99 9.36
CA LYS A 140 10.91 -10.10 10.02
C LYS A 140 9.39 -10.16 9.75
N ASN A 141 8.81 -9.06 9.22
CA ASN A 141 7.38 -9.01 8.90
C ASN A 141 7.08 -9.60 7.51
N TYR A 142 8.11 -9.93 6.73
CA TYR A 142 7.98 -10.35 5.34
C TYR A 142 8.65 -11.69 5.12
N ASP A 143 8.12 -12.47 4.19
CA ASP A 143 8.71 -13.75 3.78
C ASP A 143 9.83 -13.52 2.76
N LEU A 144 9.78 -12.40 2.02
CA LEU A 144 10.74 -12.02 0.99
C LEU A 144 11.00 -10.52 1.00
N CYS A 145 12.28 -10.12 1.08
CA CYS A 145 12.71 -8.73 0.95
C CYS A 145 13.62 -8.59 -0.27
N LEU A 146 13.22 -7.78 -1.26
CA LEU A 146 13.91 -7.66 -2.54
C LEU A 146 14.43 -6.25 -2.79
N ASN A 147 15.70 -6.17 -3.22
CA ASN A 147 16.25 -4.93 -3.75
C ASN A 147 15.97 -4.84 -5.25
N ALA A 148 15.13 -3.89 -5.66
CA ALA A 148 14.77 -3.69 -7.06
C ALA A 148 15.94 -3.19 -7.95
N ALA A 149 17.10 -2.88 -7.38
CA ALA A 149 18.33 -2.65 -8.14
C ALA A 149 18.84 -3.91 -8.85
N LEU A 150 18.40 -5.11 -8.45
CA LEU A 150 18.68 -6.36 -9.17
C LEU A 150 17.99 -6.45 -10.54
N GLY A 151 17.09 -5.53 -10.85
CA GLY A 151 16.23 -5.56 -12.04
C GLY A 151 14.80 -5.99 -11.70
N LEU A 152 13.84 -5.38 -12.39
CA LEU A 152 12.41 -5.64 -12.11
C LEU A 152 12.00 -7.05 -12.51
N ASP A 153 12.48 -7.54 -13.66
CA ASP A 153 12.19 -8.89 -14.15
C ASP A 153 12.75 -9.95 -13.19
N THR A 154 14.00 -9.78 -12.76
CA THR A 154 14.63 -10.67 -11.76
C THR A 154 13.83 -10.69 -10.46
N CYS A 155 13.36 -9.54 -9.98
CA CYS A 155 12.54 -9.48 -8.78
C CYS A 155 11.19 -10.18 -8.99
N ALA A 156 10.58 -10.02 -10.16
CA ALA A 156 9.32 -10.69 -10.48
C ALA A 156 9.48 -12.21 -10.51
N ASP A 157 10.54 -12.71 -11.15
CA ASP A 157 10.85 -14.15 -11.19
C ASP A 157 11.04 -14.74 -9.79
N LEU A 158 11.81 -14.05 -8.93
CA LEU A 158 12.00 -14.47 -7.54
C LEU A 158 10.69 -14.53 -6.74
N ILE A 159 9.80 -13.57 -6.94
CA ILE A 159 8.47 -13.58 -6.30
C ILE A 159 7.65 -14.77 -6.79
N VAL A 160 7.64 -15.02 -8.10
CA VAL A 160 6.90 -16.15 -8.70
C VAL A 160 7.43 -17.48 -8.18
N ASP A 161 8.76 -17.66 -8.13
CA ASP A 161 9.36 -18.90 -7.66
C ASP A 161 9.13 -19.12 -6.15
N ALA A 162 9.22 -18.08 -5.34
CA ALA A 162 8.85 -18.15 -3.93
C ALA A 162 7.38 -18.53 -3.73
N ALA A 163 6.46 -17.92 -4.50
CA ALA A 163 5.04 -18.24 -4.45
C ALA A 163 4.74 -19.70 -4.84
N LYS A 164 5.43 -20.22 -5.87
CA LYS A 164 5.34 -21.64 -6.25
C LYS A 164 5.86 -22.57 -5.15
N ALA A 165 6.92 -22.19 -4.46
CA ALA A 165 7.50 -22.98 -3.38
C ALA A 165 6.58 -23.08 -2.15
N MET A 166 5.78 -22.06 -1.87
CA MET A 166 4.80 -22.06 -0.77
C MET A 166 3.60 -22.99 -1.03
N ASN A 167 3.31 -23.31 -2.29
CA ASN A 167 2.16 -24.13 -2.66
C ASN A 167 2.51 -25.63 -2.81
N LYS A 168 3.72 -26.02 -2.35
CA LYS A 168 4.14 -27.43 -2.26
C LYS A 168 3.86 -27.98 -0.87
#